data_56426575d522f5c8bd5003165f7daf18
#
_entry.id   56426575d522f5c8bd5003165f7daf18
#
_cell.length_a   1.000
_cell.length_b   1.000
_cell.length_c   1.000
_cell.angle_alpha   90.00
_cell.angle_beta   90.00
_cell.angle_gamma   90.00
#
_symmetry.space_group_name_H-M   'P 1'
#
loop_
_entity.id
_entity.type
_entity.pdbx_description
1 polymer ?
#
loop_
_entity_poly.entity_id
_entity_poly.type
_entity_poly.pdbx_seq_one_letter_code
_entity_poly.pdbx_strand_id
1 'polypeptide(L)'
;MKTKLLFIVLFFTSFYFFSCSVKFSDNSFTDKRDGQIYSTVKIGNLIWMLDNLNYDNSDSYCFDDKSTNCSIYGRLYTWESALKACPSGWRLPTKNELMDLVEYFGGENSAADILTKTSPQGFNANYPGSRYFNGEYAGLNEYIVLWSSTEIDNEKGYCFSLDREWTERITYPDYLKTAGFSVRCVRKAY
;
A
#
# COMPACT_ATOMS: atom_id res chain seq x y z
N MET A 1 -19.88 22.91 -68.83
CA MET A 1 -20.06 22.75 -67.41
C MET A 1 -19.03 21.72 -66.85
N LYS A 2 -17.99 22.18 -66.13
CA LYS A 2 -16.94 21.29 -65.56
C LYS A 2 -17.22 21.11 -64.08
N THR A 3 -17.64 19.93 -63.69
CA THR A 3 -17.91 19.55 -62.29
C THR A 3 -16.56 19.29 -61.62
N LYS A 4 -16.20 20.09 -60.59
CA LYS A 4 -15.04 19.84 -59.74
C LYS A 4 -15.41 18.86 -58.64
N LEU A 5 -14.76 17.70 -58.66
CA LEU A 5 -14.87 16.68 -57.60
C LEU A 5 -13.94 17.08 -56.45
N LEU A 6 -14.52 17.35 -55.28
CA LEU A 6 -13.80 17.73 -54.08
C LEU A 6 -13.45 16.43 -53.29
N PHE A 7 -12.16 16.05 -53.24
CA PHE A 7 -11.68 14.97 -52.43
C PHE A 7 -11.50 15.46 -50.99
N ILE A 8 -12.37 15.01 -50.09
CA ILE A 8 -12.20 15.20 -48.63
C ILE A 8 -11.28 14.07 -48.11
N VAL A 9 -10.05 14.42 -47.77
CA VAL A 9 -9.11 13.51 -47.11
C VAL A 9 -9.41 13.56 -45.60
N LEU A 10 -10.05 12.51 -45.11
CA LEU A 10 -10.24 12.28 -43.66
C LEU A 10 -8.94 11.76 -43.03
N PHE A 11 -8.25 12.62 -42.31
CA PHE A 11 -7.14 12.22 -41.45
C PHE A 11 -7.70 11.49 -40.21
N PHE A 12 -7.63 10.17 -40.19
CA PHE A 12 -7.81 9.40 -39.00
C PHE A 12 -6.54 9.51 -38.13
N THR A 13 -6.56 10.36 -37.11
CA THR A 13 -5.55 10.34 -36.05
C THR A 13 -5.85 9.18 -35.13
N SER A 14 -5.12 8.08 -35.33
CA SER A 14 -5.13 6.95 -34.36
C SER A 14 -4.49 7.41 -33.05
N PHE A 15 -5.32 7.70 -32.07
CA PHE A 15 -4.86 7.82 -30.68
C PHE A 15 -4.50 6.42 -30.18
N TYR A 16 -3.23 6.09 -30.14
CA TYR A 16 -2.74 4.93 -29.44
C TYR A 16 -2.86 5.19 -27.92
N PHE A 17 -3.91 4.68 -27.31
CA PHE A 17 -3.95 4.53 -25.87
C PHE A 17 -2.91 3.49 -25.47
N PHE A 18 -1.79 3.97 -24.93
CA PHE A 18 -0.78 3.13 -24.32
C PHE A 18 -1.38 2.59 -23.01
N SER A 19 -2.11 1.48 -23.11
CA SER A 19 -2.56 0.75 -21.93
C SER A 19 -1.33 0.13 -21.29
N CYS A 20 -0.82 0.75 -20.21
CA CYS A 20 0.21 0.16 -19.38
C CYS A 20 -0.43 -1.01 -18.62
N SER A 21 -0.41 -2.20 -19.23
CA SER A 21 -0.78 -3.42 -18.53
C SER A 21 0.37 -3.80 -17.59
N VAL A 22 0.21 -3.52 -16.31
CA VAL A 22 1.13 -3.98 -15.27
C VAL A 22 1.06 -5.50 -15.23
N LYS A 23 2.10 -6.20 -15.68
CA LYS A 23 2.24 -7.64 -15.49
C LYS A 23 2.67 -7.89 -14.05
N PHE A 24 1.73 -8.23 -13.20
CA PHE A 24 2.04 -8.78 -11.88
C PHE A 24 2.52 -10.22 -12.10
N SER A 25 3.77 -10.51 -11.77
CA SER A 25 4.23 -11.90 -11.67
C SER A 25 3.76 -12.44 -10.32
N ASP A 26 3.29 -13.69 -10.28
CA ASP A 26 2.98 -14.43 -9.04
C ASP A 26 4.27 -14.69 -8.24
N ASN A 27 4.84 -13.62 -7.69
CA ASN A 27 6.01 -13.72 -6.85
C ASN A 27 5.56 -13.74 -5.39
N SER A 28 6.15 -14.63 -4.62
CA SER A 28 5.95 -14.71 -3.18
C SER A 28 7.30 -14.64 -2.47
N PHE A 29 7.25 -14.26 -1.21
CA PHE A 29 8.37 -14.26 -0.28
C PHE A 29 7.99 -15.07 0.95
N THR A 30 8.81 -16.03 1.35
CA THR A 30 8.64 -16.76 2.61
C THR A 30 9.54 -16.14 3.66
N ASP A 31 8.95 -15.65 4.75
CA ASP A 31 9.68 -15.18 5.91
C ASP A 31 10.25 -16.38 6.69
N LYS A 32 11.57 -16.50 6.72
CA LYS A 32 12.25 -17.63 7.36
C LYS A 32 12.14 -17.62 8.89
N ARG A 33 11.68 -16.51 9.49
CA ARG A 33 11.56 -16.37 10.93
C ARG A 33 10.36 -17.16 11.49
N ASP A 34 9.25 -17.22 10.72
CA ASP A 34 8.00 -17.83 11.13
C ASP A 34 7.33 -18.71 10.06
N GLY A 35 7.90 -18.76 8.85
CA GLY A 35 7.36 -19.51 7.71
C GLY A 35 6.19 -18.84 6.99
N GLN A 36 5.79 -17.62 7.35
CA GLN A 36 4.72 -16.88 6.68
C GLN A 36 5.09 -16.60 5.22
N ILE A 37 4.10 -16.73 4.34
CA ILE A 37 4.25 -16.45 2.92
C ILE A 37 3.50 -15.15 2.60
N TYR A 38 4.21 -14.22 1.99
CA TYR A 38 3.69 -12.93 1.55
C TYR A 38 3.71 -12.85 0.04
N SER A 39 2.59 -12.48 -0.58
CA SER A 39 2.52 -12.15 -2.00
C SER A 39 3.31 -10.88 -2.26
N THR A 40 3.97 -10.79 -3.41
CA THR A 40 4.81 -9.63 -3.74
C THR A 40 4.58 -9.15 -5.15
N VAL A 41 4.83 -7.85 -5.38
CA VAL A 41 4.72 -7.21 -6.69
C VAL A 41 5.86 -6.24 -6.92
N LYS A 42 6.35 -6.17 -8.16
CA LYS A 42 7.31 -5.14 -8.58
C LYS A 42 6.54 -3.89 -9.05
N ILE A 43 6.79 -2.77 -8.36
CA ILE A 43 6.26 -1.45 -8.72
C ILE A 43 7.44 -0.49 -8.82
N GLY A 44 7.68 0.04 -10.00
CA GLY A 44 8.87 0.86 -10.25
C GLY A 44 10.16 0.10 -9.95
N ASN A 45 11.00 0.67 -9.10
CA ASN A 45 12.30 0.10 -8.69
C ASN A 45 12.22 -0.69 -7.36
N LEU A 46 11.02 -0.91 -6.84
CA LEU A 46 10.79 -1.62 -5.59
C LEU A 46 9.96 -2.88 -5.81
N ILE A 47 10.21 -3.86 -4.95
CA ILE A 47 9.31 -5.01 -4.73
C ILE A 47 8.58 -4.72 -3.42
N TRP A 48 7.25 -4.77 -3.46
CA TRP A 48 6.33 -4.52 -2.35
C TRP A 48 5.70 -5.82 -1.88
N MET A 49 5.50 -5.97 -0.58
CA MET A 49 4.56 -6.96 -0.05
C MET A 49 3.13 -6.50 -0.35
N LEU A 50 2.29 -7.40 -0.86
CA LEU A 50 0.86 -7.19 -1.08
C LEU A 50 0.04 -7.46 0.18
N ASP A 51 0.61 -8.23 1.10
CA ASP A 51 -0.02 -8.57 2.36
C ASP A 51 0.57 -7.70 3.48
N ASN A 52 -0.25 -7.38 4.47
CA ASN A 52 0.24 -6.73 5.68
C ASN A 52 1.09 -7.73 6.49
N LEU A 53 2.19 -7.25 7.01
CA LEU A 53 3.11 -8.07 7.82
C LEU A 53 2.37 -8.65 9.04
N ASN A 54 2.60 -9.95 9.30
CA ASN A 54 2.00 -10.67 10.43
C ASN A 54 3.05 -11.30 11.37
N TYR A 55 4.30 -10.85 11.29
CA TYR A 55 5.36 -11.33 12.16
C TYR A 55 5.15 -10.84 13.59
N ASP A 56 5.09 -11.80 14.55
CA ASP A 56 4.92 -11.49 15.96
C ASP A 56 6.24 -11.00 16.56
N ASN A 57 6.27 -9.73 16.92
CA ASN A 57 7.39 -9.13 17.67
C ASN A 57 6.85 -8.27 18.83
N SER A 58 7.74 -7.78 19.68
CA SER A 58 7.36 -6.89 20.77
C SER A 58 6.63 -5.65 20.23
N ASP A 59 5.61 -5.18 20.94
CA ASP A 59 4.79 -4.02 20.58
C ASP A 59 4.08 -4.14 19.24
N SER A 60 3.58 -5.36 18.93
CA SER A 60 2.68 -5.64 17.84
C SER A 60 1.41 -6.32 18.34
N TYR A 61 0.27 -5.98 17.74
CA TYR A 61 -1.05 -6.31 18.25
C TYR A 61 -1.94 -6.88 17.15
N CYS A 62 -2.84 -7.78 17.52
CA CYS A 62 -3.97 -8.14 16.67
C CYS A 62 -5.12 -7.16 16.93
N PHE A 63 -5.88 -6.79 15.90
CA PHE A 63 -7.07 -5.96 16.11
C PHE A 63 -8.02 -6.64 17.15
N ASP A 64 -8.50 -5.86 18.14
CA ASP A 64 -9.28 -6.36 19.30
C ASP A 64 -8.58 -7.47 20.11
N ASP A 65 -7.27 -7.56 20.05
CA ASP A 65 -6.46 -8.62 20.68
C ASP A 65 -6.87 -10.06 20.28
N LYS A 66 -7.56 -10.19 19.12
CA LYS A 66 -8.02 -11.47 18.57
C LYS A 66 -7.03 -12.00 17.54
N SER A 67 -6.43 -13.17 17.80
CA SER A 67 -5.49 -13.82 16.89
C SER A 67 -6.07 -14.10 15.50
N THR A 68 -7.38 -14.34 15.40
CA THR A 68 -8.09 -14.48 14.12
C THR A 68 -7.98 -13.24 13.25
N ASN A 69 -7.96 -12.04 13.85
CA ASN A 69 -7.80 -10.80 13.11
C ASN A 69 -6.36 -10.64 12.55
N CYS A 70 -5.35 -11.09 13.29
CA CYS A 70 -3.99 -11.16 12.76
C CYS A 70 -3.89 -12.06 11.52
N SER A 71 -4.56 -13.22 11.55
CA SER A 71 -4.54 -14.16 10.43
C SER A 71 -5.20 -13.60 9.16
N ILE A 72 -6.16 -12.68 9.30
CA ILE A 72 -6.90 -12.08 8.18
C ILE A 72 -6.25 -10.77 7.72
N TYR A 73 -5.86 -9.91 8.65
CA TYR A 73 -5.49 -8.52 8.38
C TYR A 73 -4.01 -8.22 8.59
N GLY A 74 -3.23 -9.14 9.14
CA GLY A 74 -1.88 -8.86 9.64
C GLY A 74 -1.91 -8.19 11.01
N ARG A 75 -0.75 -7.76 11.50
CA ARG A 75 -0.59 -7.13 12.82
C ARG A 75 -0.49 -5.61 12.72
N LEU A 76 -0.81 -4.97 13.81
CA LEU A 76 -0.66 -3.53 14.04
C LEU A 76 0.59 -3.32 14.90
N TYR A 77 1.54 -2.53 14.45
CA TYR A 77 2.84 -2.31 15.07
C TYR A 77 2.94 -0.88 15.59
N THR A 78 3.57 -0.67 16.73
CA THR A 78 4.08 0.67 17.07
C THR A 78 5.17 1.06 16.08
N TRP A 79 5.49 2.34 15.96
CA TRP A 79 6.48 2.80 14.96
C TRP A 79 7.88 2.21 15.18
N GLU A 80 8.33 2.17 16.44
CA GLU A 80 9.64 1.57 16.79
C GLU A 80 9.68 0.07 16.50
N SER A 81 8.57 -0.61 16.71
CA SER A 81 8.40 -2.01 16.36
C SER A 81 8.38 -2.21 14.84
N ALA A 82 7.68 -1.35 14.10
CA ALA A 82 7.57 -1.38 12.64
C ALA A 82 8.94 -1.23 11.94
N LEU A 83 9.82 -0.36 12.46
CA LEU A 83 11.18 -0.18 11.94
C LEU A 83 12.02 -1.47 11.96
N LYS A 84 11.71 -2.39 12.88
CA LYS A 84 12.45 -3.65 13.09
C LYS A 84 11.67 -4.88 12.62
N ALA A 85 10.41 -4.70 12.21
CA ALA A 85 9.51 -5.81 11.91
C ALA A 85 9.83 -6.48 10.57
N CYS A 86 10.30 -5.76 9.57
CA CYS A 86 10.58 -6.30 8.25
C CYS A 86 11.69 -7.36 8.29
N PRO A 87 11.55 -8.46 7.51
CA PRO A 87 12.57 -9.51 7.45
C PRO A 87 13.87 -9.03 6.79
N SER A 88 14.95 -9.79 6.97
CA SER A 88 16.26 -9.45 6.40
C SER A 88 16.18 -9.22 4.88
N GLY A 89 16.77 -8.13 4.40
CA GLY A 89 16.72 -7.68 3.01
C GLY A 89 15.46 -6.88 2.64
N TRP A 90 14.51 -6.75 3.56
CA TRP A 90 13.32 -5.91 3.46
C TRP A 90 13.35 -4.79 4.49
N ARG A 91 12.60 -3.75 4.27
CA ARG A 91 12.49 -2.59 5.17
C ARG A 91 11.14 -1.92 5.08
N LEU A 92 10.83 -1.10 6.04
CA LEU A 92 9.69 -0.19 6.00
C LEU A 92 9.90 0.83 4.85
N PRO A 93 8.87 1.16 4.04
CA PRO A 93 8.96 2.20 3.02
C PRO A 93 9.11 3.59 3.66
N THR A 94 9.75 4.52 2.96
CA THR A 94 9.74 5.93 3.31
C THR A 94 8.42 6.60 2.92
N LYS A 95 8.14 7.80 3.47
CA LYS A 95 7.00 8.63 3.02
C LYS A 95 7.02 8.85 1.51
N ASN A 96 8.19 9.22 0.96
CA ASN A 96 8.30 9.48 -0.48
C ASN A 96 8.01 8.23 -1.32
N GLU A 97 8.44 7.05 -0.88
CA GLU A 97 8.13 5.80 -1.60
C GLU A 97 6.64 5.45 -1.56
N LEU A 98 5.92 5.81 -0.49
CA LEU A 98 4.45 5.69 -0.45
C LEU A 98 3.78 6.72 -1.37
N MET A 99 4.31 7.93 -1.49
CA MET A 99 3.84 8.93 -2.46
C MET A 99 4.12 8.47 -3.90
N ASP A 100 5.32 7.97 -4.19
CA ASP A 100 5.69 7.43 -5.50
C ASP A 100 4.81 6.24 -5.90
N LEU A 101 4.37 5.41 -4.94
CA LEU A 101 3.40 4.33 -5.17
C LEU A 101 2.05 4.88 -5.67
N VAL A 102 1.56 5.96 -5.06
CA VAL A 102 0.32 6.62 -5.45
C VAL A 102 0.45 7.26 -6.84
N GLU A 103 1.55 7.96 -7.10
CA GLU A 103 1.84 8.55 -8.42
C GLU A 103 1.97 7.48 -9.52
N TYR A 104 2.57 6.32 -9.21
CA TYR A 104 2.68 5.21 -10.16
C TYR A 104 1.30 4.72 -10.64
N PHE A 105 0.29 4.79 -9.82
CA PHE A 105 -1.10 4.43 -10.15
C PHE A 105 -1.96 5.61 -10.65
N GLY A 106 -1.34 6.74 -11.00
CA GLY A 106 -2.02 7.87 -11.64
C GLY A 106 -2.57 8.93 -10.68
N GLY A 107 -1.95 9.05 -9.49
CA GLY A 107 -2.33 10.00 -8.46
C GLY A 107 -3.49 9.51 -7.57
N GLU A 108 -3.85 10.32 -6.58
CA GLU A 108 -4.72 9.91 -5.46
C GLU A 108 -6.07 9.30 -5.89
N ASN A 109 -6.75 9.92 -6.85
CA ASN A 109 -8.08 9.46 -7.30
C ASN A 109 -8.03 8.08 -7.96
N SER A 110 -7.04 7.85 -8.84
CA SER A 110 -6.91 6.57 -9.55
C SER A 110 -6.30 5.50 -8.65
N ALA A 111 -5.32 5.87 -7.82
CA ALA A 111 -4.61 4.95 -6.94
C ALA A 111 -5.54 4.37 -5.86
N ALA A 112 -6.45 5.16 -5.28
CA ALA A 112 -7.38 4.67 -4.27
C ALA A 112 -8.17 3.46 -4.76
N ASP A 113 -8.65 3.49 -5.99
CA ASP A 113 -9.40 2.36 -6.58
C ASP A 113 -8.53 1.16 -6.90
N ILE A 114 -7.28 1.39 -7.32
CA ILE A 114 -6.35 0.30 -7.68
C ILE A 114 -5.80 -0.36 -6.43
N LEU A 115 -5.42 0.43 -5.41
CA LEU A 115 -4.83 -0.08 -4.18
C LEU A 115 -5.79 -0.99 -3.39
N THR A 116 -7.10 -0.75 -3.52
CA THR A 116 -8.12 -1.55 -2.83
C THR A 116 -8.53 -2.83 -3.56
N LYS A 117 -8.20 -2.97 -4.86
CA LYS A 117 -8.60 -4.15 -5.63
C LYS A 117 -7.84 -5.40 -5.20
N THR A 118 -8.57 -6.46 -4.92
CA THR A 118 -8.09 -7.83 -4.73
C THR A 118 -7.89 -8.54 -6.08
N SER A 119 -7.08 -7.97 -6.95
CA SER A 119 -6.81 -8.53 -8.29
C SER A 119 -5.30 -8.52 -8.54
N PRO A 120 -4.80 -9.26 -9.54
CA PRO A 120 -3.39 -9.18 -9.92
C PRO A 120 -2.89 -7.78 -10.24
N GLN A 121 -3.80 -6.82 -10.52
CA GLN A 121 -3.50 -5.42 -10.76
C GLN A 121 -3.68 -4.55 -9.50
N GLY A 122 -4.21 -5.09 -8.41
CA GLY A 122 -4.44 -4.37 -7.17
C GLY A 122 -3.32 -4.54 -6.15
N PHE A 123 -3.31 -3.68 -5.14
CA PHE A 123 -2.37 -3.75 -4.04
C PHE A 123 -2.92 -4.55 -2.86
N ASN A 124 -4.15 -5.07 -2.98
CA ASN A 124 -4.86 -5.85 -1.95
C ASN A 124 -4.86 -5.15 -0.58
N ALA A 125 -5.10 -3.84 -0.56
CA ALA A 125 -5.22 -3.11 0.68
C ALA A 125 -6.52 -3.53 1.40
N ASN A 126 -6.42 -4.49 2.31
CA ASN A 126 -7.48 -4.78 3.26
C ASN A 126 -7.51 -3.69 4.33
N TYR A 127 -8.61 -3.55 5.05
CA TYR A 127 -8.86 -2.46 5.99
C TYR A 127 -8.79 -2.97 7.45
N PRO A 128 -7.58 -3.12 8.02
CA PRO A 128 -7.38 -3.64 9.37
C PRO A 128 -7.73 -2.63 10.47
N GLY A 129 -8.03 -1.38 10.12
CA GLY A 129 -8.16 -0.32 11.10
C GLY A 129 -6.83 0.04 11.77
N SER A 130 -6.92 0.48 13.01
CA SER A 130 -5.78 0.92 13.82
C SER A 130 -5.97 0.63 15.30
N ARG A 131 -4.87 0.73 16.06
CA ARG A 131 -4.86 0.78 17.51
C ARG A 131 -4.38 2.16 17.95
N TYR A 132 -5.20 2.87 18.71
CA TYR A 132 -4.82 4.18 19.24
C TYR A 132 -3.76 4.05 20.36
N PHE A 133 -3.11 5.17 20.67
CA PHE A 133 -2.09 5.26 21.73
C PHE A 133 -2.62 4.87 23.12
N ASN A 134 -3.92 5.01 23.36
CA ASN A 134 -4.60 4.62 24.61
C ASN A 134 -4.98 3.12 24.65
N GLY A 135 -4.71 2.37 23.59
CA GLY A 135 -4.99 0.94 23.47
C GLY A 135 -6.32 0.59 22.82
N GLU A 136 -7.17 1.54 22.51
CA GLU A 136 -8.44 1.32 21.82
C GLU A 136 -8.24 1.00 20.35
N TYR A 137 -9.12 0.17 19.78
CA TYR A 137 -9.13 -0.18 18.37
C TYR A 137 -10.26 0.54 17.63
N ALA A 138 -10.03 0.92 16.37
CA ALA A 138 -11.05 1.54 15.53
C ALA A 138 -10.83 1.27 14.03
N GLY A 139 -11.90 1.42 13.25
CA GLY A 139 -11.86 1.48 11.79
C GLY A 139 -11.66 0.14 11.10
N LEU A 140 -11.99 -1.00 11.73
CA LEU A 140 -11.98 -2.30 11.07
C LEU A 140 -12.96 -2.29 9.89
N ASN A 141 -12.47 -2.66 8.70
CA ASN A 141 -13.18 -2.60 7.42
C ASN A 141 -13.48 -1.18 6.90
N GLU A 142 -12.95 -0.13 7.54
CA GLU A 142 -13.17 1.26 7.14
C GLU A 142 -11.91 1.85 6.50
N TYR A 143 -10.74 1.66 7.10
CA TYR A 143 -9.49 2.21 6.60
C TYR A 143 -8.27 1.32 6.88
N ILE A 144 -7.20 1.57 6.15
CA ILE A 144 -5.86 1.08 6.43
C ILE A 144 -4.93 2.26 6.69
N VAL A 145 -4.09 2.12 7.72
CA VAL A 145 -2.94 3.02 7.94
C VAL A 145 -1.66 2.20 7.86
N LEU A 146 -0.72 2.65 7.03
CA LEU A 146 0.61 2.05 6.88
C LEU A 146 1.67 2.96 7.47
N TRP A 147 2.50 2.45 8.35
CA TRP A 147 3.68 3.18 8.78
C TRP A 147 4.67 3.44 7.65
N SER A 148 5.30 4.61 7.66
CA SER A 148 6.53 4.87 6.93
C SER A 148 7.73 4.89 7.87
N SER A 149 8.93 4.70 7.33
CA SER A 149 10.19 4.87 8.10
C SER A 149 10.59 6.33 8.30
N THR A 150 9.81 7.28 7.78
CA THR A 150 10.11 8.70 7.87
C THR A 150 9.64 9.24 9.21
N GLU A 151 10.58 9.66 10.02
CA GLU A 151 10.35 10.30 11.31
C GLU A 151 9.99 11.78 11.12
N ILE A 152 9.19 12.33 12.00
CA ILE A 152 8.91 13.76 12.08
C ILE A 152 9.70 14.36 13.23
N ASP A 153 9.52 13.80 14.42
CA ASP A 153 10.17 14.22 15.66
C ASP A 153 10.26 13.01 16.62
N ASN A 154 10.63 13.29 17.87
CA ASN A 154 10.77 12.25 18.90
C ASN A 154 9.47 11.49 19.22
N GLU A 155 8.31 12.10 18.96
CA GLU A 155 6.99 11.55 19.33
C GLU A 155 6.22 11.00 18.14
N LYS A 156 6.47 11.53 16.92
CA LYS A 156 5.65 11.30 15.74
C LYS A 156 6.43 10.76 14.55
N GLY A 157 5.77 9.90 13.77
CA GLY A 157 6.19 9.41 12.47
C GLY A 157 5.13 9.67 11.40
N TYR A 158 5.56 9.73 10.13
CA TYR A 158 4.66 9.78 9.00
C TYR A 158 4.02 8.42 8.74
N CYS A 159 2.76 8.45 8.34
CA CYS A 159 2.08 7.27 7.80
C CYS A 159 1.33 7.61 6.49
N PHE A 160 0.86 6.59 5.83
CA PHE A 160 -0.05 6.64 4.69
C PHE A 160 -1.40 6.12 5.17
N SER A 161 -2.48 6.82 4.86
CA SER A 161 -3.84 6.37 5.15
C SER A 161 -4.65 6.26 3.87
N LEU A 162 -5.38 5.17 3.74
CA LEU A 162 -6.35 4.95 2.68
C LEU A 162 -7.69 4.62 3.32
N ASP A 163 -8.65 5.48 3.11
CA ASP A 163 -10.02 5.34 3.57
C ASP A 163 -10.89 4.70 2.50
N ARG A 164 -11.89 3.93 2.91
CA ARG A 164 -12.77 3.21 2.01
C ARG A 164 -13.83 4.09 1.36
N GLU A 165 -14.37 5.04 2.11
CA GLU A 165 -15.61 5.75 1.74
C GLU A 165 -15.48 7.28 1.70
N TRP A 166 -14.38 7.86 2.18
CA TRP A 166 -14.20 9.31 2.23
C TRP A 166 -13.81 9.89 0.86
N THR A 167 -14.13 11.17 0.66
CA THR A 167 -13.80 11.91 -0.58
C THR A 167 -12.30 12.11 -0.76
N GLU A 168 -11.56 12.33 0.31
CA GLU A 168 -10.10 12.33 0.34
C GLU A 168 -9.61 10.98 0.84
N ARG A 169 -9.62 9.98 -0.04
CA ARG A 169 -9.35 8.59 0.30
C ARG A 169 -7.90 8.33 0.70
N ILE A 170 -6.97 9.12 0.15
CA ILE A 170 -5.53 8.97 0.43
C ILE A 170 -5.02 10.20 1.15
N THR A 171 -4.35 9.98 2.27
CA THR A 171 -3.69 11.04 3.05
C THR A 171 -2.36 10.57 3.61
N TYR A 172 -1.51 11.52 4.02
CA TYR A 172 -0.19 11.26 4.60
C TYR A 172 -0.05 11.94 5.97
N PRO A 173 -0.87 11.54 6.95
CA PRO A 173 -0.86 12.18 8.26
C PRO A 173 0.40 11.85 9.07
N ASP A 174 0.61 12.62 10.13
CA ASP A 174 1.53 12.30 11.21
C ASP A 174 0.75 11.71 12.40
N TYR A 175 1.39 10.75 13.06
CA TYR A 175 0.78 10.10 14.21
C TYR A 175 1.80 9.81 15.30
N LEU A 176 1.30 9.70 16.54
CA LEU A 176 2.11 9.29 17.69
C LEU A 176 2.70 7.90 17.44
N LYS A 177 3.99 7.75 17.68
CA LYS A 177 4.75 6.50 17.49
C LYS A 177 4.23 5.32 18.32
N THR A 178 3.47 5.62 19.38
CA THR A 178 2.80 4.64 20.24
C THR A 178 1.49 4.08 19.67
N ALA A 179 0.96 4.67 18.60
CA ALA A 179 -0.17 4.09 17.87
C ALA A 179 0.25 2.81 17.14
N GLY A 180 -0.70 1.91 16.93
CA GLY A 180 -0.50 0.65 16.20
C GLY A 180 -1.06 0.73 14.78
N PHE A 181 -0.22 0.59 13.75
CA PHE A 181 -0.61 0.57 12.34
C PHE A 181 0.02 -0.61 11.60
N SER A 182 -0.52 -0.89 10.43
CA SER A 182 -0.03 -1.97 9.58
C SER A 182 1.35 -1.65 8.99
N VAL A 183 2.05 -2.70 8.60
CA VAL A 183 3.35 -2.66 7.93
C VAL A 183 3.27 -3.40 6.61
N ARG A 184 3.75 -2.79 5.53
CA ARG A 184 4.08 -3.44 4.27
C ARG A 184 5.53 -3.17 3.93
N CYS A 185 6.32 -4.23 3.90
CA CYS A 185 7.74 -4.09 3.66
C CYS A 185 8.05 -3.95 2.16
N VAL A 186 9.16 -3.26 1.87
CA VAL A 186 9.70 -3.09 0.54
C VAL A 186 11.15 -3.55 0.47
N ARG A 187 11.60 -3.90 -0.74
CA ARG A 187 13.02 -4.10 -1.06
C ARG A 187 13.34 -3.59 -2.46
N LYS A 188 14.60 -3.32 -2.75
CA LYS A 188 15.02 -2.96 -4.11
C LYS A 188 14.77 -4.13 -5.07
N ALA A 189 14.27 -3.81 -6.26
CA ALA A 189 14.24 -4.73 -7.38
C ALA A 189 15.64 -4.77 -8.01
N TYR A 190 16.16 -5.95 -8.27
CA TYR A 190 17.40 -6.18 -9.00
C TYR A 190 17.11 -6.34 -10.48
#